data_72fd9532a5bcf5fcf1e887bb640e012f
#
_entry.id   72fd9532a5bcf5fcf1e887bb640e012f
#
_cell.length_a   1.000
_cell.length_b   1.000
_cell.length_c   1.000
_cell.angle_alpha   90.00
_cell.angle_beta   90.00
_cell.angle_gamma   90.00
#
_symmetry.space_group_name_H-M   'P 1'
#
loop_
_entity.id
_entity.type
_entity.pdbx_description
1 polymer ?
#
loop_
_entity_poly.entity_id
_entity_poly.type
_entity_poly.pdbx_seq_one_letter_code
_entity_poly.pdbx_strand_id
1 'polypeptide(L)'
;KLDRRTNTFSDFVDVAKGLIERGLTQAGRISISGGSAGGELMGAVINSDPGLWGAVVAHVPFVDVLATMLDPTLPLTPGEWPEWGNPIEDKAAFELIRSYSPYDQVRAQDYPPLLVTAGLNDPRVTYWEPAKWVAKLREMKTDRNELLLKTNMGAGHGGKSGRFESLKETAEEFAFILWQLGVGE
;
A
#
# COMPACT_ATOMS: atom_id res chain seq x y z
N LYS A 1 15.17 7.98 -3.50
CA LYS A 1 15.28 7.76 -2.06
C LYS A 1 15.48 9.10 -1.33
N LEU A 2 15.33 9.11 -0.01
CA LEU A 2 15.42 10.30 0.83
C LEU A 2 14.51 11.44 0.30
N ASP A 3 15.05 12.64 0.17
CA ASP A 3 14.36 13.87 -0.28
C ASP A 3 13.64 13.74 -1.64
N ARG A 4 14.03 12.73 -2.45
CA ARG A 4 13.41 12.45 -3.75
C ARG A 4 12.41 11.29 -3.72
N ARG A 5 12.06 10.79 -2.54
CA ARG A 5 11.14 9.63 -2.42
C ARG A 5 9.79 9.92 -3.06
N THR A 6 9.28 11.11 -2.88
CA THR A 6 7.96 11.51 -3.41
C THR A 6 7.86 11.50 -4.93
N ASN A 7 8.99 11.57 -5.67
CA ASN A 7 8.98 11.43 -7.12
C ASN A 7 8.39 10.08 -7.57
N THR A 8 8.62 9.01 -6.79
CA THR A 8 8.05 7.69 -7.09
C THR A 8 6.52 7.74 -7.16
N PHE A 9 5.88 8.51 -6.29
CA PHE A 9 4.43 8.64 -6.22
C PHE A 9 3.91 9.50 -7.36
N SER A 10 4.51 10.68 -7.60
CA SER A 10 4.12 11.56 -8.69
C SER A 10 4.31 10.90 -10.05
N ASP A 11 5.45 10.26 -10.31
CA ASP A 11 5.73 9.58 -11.57
C ASP A 11 4.71 8.47 -11.84
N PHE A 12 4.32 7.72 -10.80
CA PHE A 12 3.31 6.65 -10.93
C PHE A 12 1.92 7.20 -11.29
N VAL A 13 1.52 8.29 -10.63
CA VAL A 13 0.26 8.99 -10.92
C VAL A 13 0.29 9.61 -12.32
N ASP A 14 1.40 10.23 -12.72
CA ASP A 14 1.56 10.85 -14.04
C ASP A 14 1.48 9.82 -15.17
N VAL A 15 2.03 8.61 -14.98
CA VAL A 15 1.84 7.50 -15.94
C VAL A 15 0.35 7.17 -16.10
N ALA A 16 -0.40 7.05 -15.01
CA ALA A 16 -1.83 6.77 -15.07
C ALA A 16 -2.60 7.88 -15.81
N LYS A 17 -2.31 9.15 -15.50
CA LYS A 17 -2.89 10.31 -16.21
C LYS A 17 -2.54 10.31 -17.69
N GLY A 18 -1.28 10.01 -18.05
CA GLY A 18 -0.84 9.91 -19.45
C GLY A 18 -1.53 8.79 -20.23
N LEU A 19 -1.86 7.66 -19.60
CA LEU A 19 -2.65 6.59 -20.23
C LEU A 19 -4.09 7.04 -20.50
N ILE A 20 -4.69 7.78 -19.56
CA ILE A 20 -6.04 8.37 -19.72
C ILE A 20 -6.06 9.41 -20.83
N GLU A 21 -5.10 10.34 -20.85
CA GLU A 21 -4.99 11.38 -21.90
C GLU A 21 -4.85 10.80 -23.30
N ARG A 22 -4.18 9.65 -23.42
CA ARG A 22 -4.05 8.91 -24.69
C ARG A 22 -5.27 8.10 -25.08
N GLY A 23 -6.32 8.10 -24.25
CA GLY A 23 -7.54 7.33 -24.49
C GLY A 23 -7.39 5.80 -24.38
N LEU A 24 -6.31 5.32 -23.72
CA LEU A 24 -6.07 3.90 -23.51
C LEU A 24 -6.89 3.32 -22.37
N THR A 25 -7.30 4.17 -21.44
CA THR A 25 -8.14 3.82 -20.28
C THR A 25 -8.88 5.07 -19.80
N GLN A 26 -9.56 4.96 -18.66
CA GLN A 26 -10.21 6.09 -17.99
C GLN A 26 -10.05 5.98 -16.48
N ALA A 27 -10.25 7.09 -15.76
CA ALA A 27 -10.25 7.12 -14.31
C ALA A 27 -11.26 6.10 -13.73
N GLY A 28 -10.91 5.42 -12.65
CA GLY A 28 -11.71 4.35 -12.07
C GLY A 28 -11.68 3.01 -12.83
N ARG A 29 -10.87 2.87 -13.88
CA ARG A 29 -10.72 1.62 -14.66
C ARG A 29 -9.28 1.08 -14.66
N ILE A 30 -8.40 1.67 -13.85
CA ILE A 30 -7.01 1.22 -13.69
C ILE A 30 -6.93 0.43 -12.39
N SER A 31 -6.48 -0.80 -12.47
CA SER A 31 -6.08 -1.57 -11.29
C SER A 31 -4.58 -1.44 -11.05
N ILE A 32 -4.21 -1.35 -9.78
CA ILE A 32 -2.82 -1.27 -9.34
C ILE A 32 -2.53 -2.28 -8.25
N SER A 33 -1.31 -2.80 -8.23
CA SER A 33 -0.87 -3.78 -7.24
C SER A 33 0.57 -3.51 -6.83
N GLY A 34 0.88 -3.70 -5.55
CA GLY A 34 2.22 -3.51 -5.04
C GLY A 34 2.44 -4.16 -3.69
N GLY A 35 3.67 -4.66 -3.45
CA GLY A 35 4.03 -5.33 -2.21
C GLY A 35 5.16 -4.65 -1.46
N SER A 36 5.19 -4.80 -0.12
CA SER A 36 6.26 -4.24 0.73
C SER A 36 6.41 -2.72 0.52
N ALA A 37 7.57 -2.23 0.09
CA ALA A 37 7.76 -0.83 -0.33
C ALA A 37 6.87 -0.43 -1.53
N GLY A 38 6.50 -1.39 -2.42
CA GLY A 38 5.48 -1.15 -3.44
C GLY A 38 4.07 -1.02 -2.85
N GLY A 39 3.81 -1.61 -1.70
CA GLY A 39 2.60 -1.40 -0.93
C GLY A 39 2.53 -0.01 -0.28
N GLU A 40 3.66 0.56 0.12
CA GLU A 40 3.76 1.97 0.52
C GLU A 40 3.38 2.89 -0.64
N LEU A 41 3.89 2.62 -1.85
CA LEU A 41 3.50 3.34 -3.07
C LEU A 41 1.98 3.27 -3.27
N MET A 42 1.35 2.08 -3.15
CA MET A 42 -0.10 1.93 -3.27
C MET A 42 -0.82 2.82 -2.25
N GLY A 43 -0.40 2.80 -0.99
CA GLY A 43 -0.98 3.62 0.08
C GLY A 43 -0.83 5.13 -0.19
N ALA A 44 0.32 5.56 -0.66
CA ALA A 44 0.58 6.96 -0.97
C ALA A 44 -0.30 7.48 -2.12
N VAL A 45 -0.42 6.72 -3.23
CA VAL A 45 -1.19 7.17 -4.41
C VAL A 45 -2.70 7.10 -4.22
N ILE A 46 -3.22 6.24 -3.33
CA ILE A 46 -4.65 6.27 -2.99
C ILE A 46 -5.00 7.43 -2.03
N ASN A 47 -4.02 7.91 -1.26
CA ASN A 47 -4.20 9.10 -0.44
C ASN A 47 -4.22 10.39 -1.29
N SER A 48 -3.38 10.46 -2.34
CA SER A 48 -3.25 11.66 -3.18
C SER A 48 -4.30 11.75 -4.28
N ASP A 49 -4.48 10.67 -5.03
CA ASP A 49 -5.32 10.63 -6.24
C ASP A 49 -6.30 9.42 -6.23
N PRO A 50 -7.19 9.31 -5.23
CA PRO A 50 -8.02 8.12 -5.04
C PRO A 50 -8.94 7.81 -6.22
N GLY A 51 -9.41 8.82 -6.92
CA GLY A 51 -10.37 8.67 -8.03
C GLY A 51 -9.79 8.07 -9.32
N LEU A 52 -8.47 7.88 -9.41
CA LEU A 52 -7.85 7.27 -10.59
C LEU A 52 -8.02 5.75 -10.62
N TRP A 53 -8.15 5.11 -9.46
CA TRP A 53 -8.00 3.66 -9.29
C TRP A 53 -9.34 2.95 -9.18
N GLY A 54 -9.54 1.91 -9.99
CA GLY A 54 -10.73 1.08 -9.97
C GLY A 54 -10.64 -0.13 -9.03
N ALA A 55 -9.43 -0.61 -8.78
CA ALA A 55 -9.12 -1.63 -7.79
C ALA A 55 -7.65 -1.53 -7.35
N VAL A 56 -7.39 -1.74 -6.07
CA VAL A 56 -6.04 -1.67 -5.51
C VAL A 56 -5.75 -2.92 -4.70
N VAL A 57 -4.58 -3.51 -4.92
CA VAL A 57 -4.09 -4.63 -4.10
C VAL A 57 -2.77 -4.24 -3.45
N ALA A 58 -2.71 -4.33 -2.13
CA ALA A 58 -1.54 -4.02 -1.34
C ALA A 58 -1.08 -5.28 -0.57
N HIS A 59 0.04 -5.85 -0.99
CA HIS A 59 0.60 -7.06 -0.38
C HIS A 59 1.62 -6.71 0.68
N VAL A 60 1.43 -7.24 1.90
CA VAL A 60 2.37 -7.00 3.03
C VAL A 60 2.89 -5.56 3.05
N PRO A 61 2.00 -4.56 2.95
CA PRO A 61 2.39 -3.20 2.59
C PRO A 61 3.09 -2.47 3.74
N PHE A 62 4.19 -1.80 3.41
CA PHE A 62 4.95 -0.94 4.32
C PHE A 62 4.25 0.42 4.46
N VAL A 63 3.23 0.48 5.31
CA VAL A 63 2.29 1.63 5.37
C VAL A 63 2.36 2.46 6.64
N ASP A 64 3.03 1.98 7.68
CA ASP A 64 3.26 2.73 8.93
C ASP A 64 4.73 3.18 9.00
N VAL A 65 5.18 3.83 7.91
CA VAL A 65 6.59 4.13 7.66
C VAL A 65 7.23 4.93 8.79
N LEU A 66 6.54 5.96 9.28
CA LEU A 66 7.07 6.81 10.33
C LEU A 66 7.26 6.04 11.64
N ALA A 67 6.25 5.32 12.10
CA ALA A 67 6.33 4.57 13.35
C ALA A 67 7.40 3.48 13.28
N THR A 68 7.49 2.77 12.14
CA THR A 68 8.50 1.74 11.94
C THR A 68 9.91 2.32 11.91
N MET A 69 10.14 3.44 11.23
CA MET A 69 11.46 4.09 11.20
C MET A 69 11.86 4.75 12.54
N LEU A 70 10.91 4.99 13.43
CA LEU A 70 11.15 5.45 14.79
C LEU A 70 11.48 4.32 15.80
N ASP A 71 11.34 3.07 15.40
CA ASP A 71 11.61 1.92 16.28
C ASP A 71 12.90 1.18 15.87
N PRO A 72 14.05 1.51 16.50
CA PRO A 72 15.34 0.88 16.20
C PRO A 72 15.41 -0.59 16.65
N THR A 73 14.42 -1.10 17.39
CA THR A 73 14.38 -2.49 17.83
C THR A 73 13.86 -3.45 16.76
N LEU A 74 13.20 -2.91 15.74
CA LEU A 74 12.75 -3.70 14.60
C LEU A 74 13.94 -4.13 13.71
N PRO A 75 13.94 -5.39 13.22
CA PRO A 75 15.14 -5.98 12.59
C PRO A 75 15.69 -5.21 11.39
N LEU A 76 14.82 -4.59 10.60
CA LEU A 76 15.23 -3.89 9.38
C LEU A 76 15.46 -2.39 9.58
N THR A 77 14.84 -1.77 10.60
CA THR A 77 14.82 -0.31 10.74
C THR A 77 16.18 0.36 10.65
N PRO A 78 17.22 -0.04 11.44
CA PRO A 78 18.52 0.62 11.35
C PRO A 78 19.19 0.45 9.97
N GLY A 79 18.99 -0.69 9.32
CA GLY A 79 19.52 -0.97 7.98
C GLY A 79 18.84 -0.19 6.87
N GLU A 80 17.61 0.26 7.09
CA GLU A 80 16.77 0.94 6.12
C GLU A 80 16.87 2.49 6.20
N TRP A 81 17.44 3.06 7.25
CA TRP A 81 17.62 4.53 7.35
C TRP A 81 18.37 5.16 6.18
N PRO A 82 19.36 4.52 5.53
CA PRO A 82 19.98 5.08 4.33
C PRO A 82 19.03 5.23 3.13
N GLU A 83 17.92 4.51 3.11
CA GLU A 83 16.89 4.60 2.07
C GLU A 83 15.80 5.63 2.44
N TRP A 84 15.28 5.54 3.67
CA TRP A 84 14.10 6.31 4.12
C TRP A 84 14.46 7.59 4.87
N GLY A 85 15.59 7.65 5.53
CA GLY A 85 15.99 8.67 6.49
C GLY A 85 15.88 8.17 7.93
N ASN A 86 16.64 8.79 8.83
CA ASN A 86 16.58 8.50 10.26
C ASN A 86 15.76 9.57 11.00
N PRO A 87 14.46 9.32 11.28
CA PRO A 87 13.59 10.31 11.90
C PRO A 87 13.86 10.51 13.39
N ILE A 88 14.71 9.66 14.02
CA ILE A 88 15.10 9.80 15.41
C ILE A 88 16.10 10.94 15.57
N GLU A 89 17.06 11.04 14.66
CA GLU A 89 18.18 11.97 14.74
C GLU A 89 17.98 13.20 13.86
N ASP A 90 17.15 13.09 12.81
CA ASP A 90 16.94 14.15 11.83
C ASP A 90 15.47 14.57 11.74
N LYS A 91 15.17 15.79 12.22
CA LYS A 91 13.83 16.37 12.14
C LYS A 91 13.35 16.53 10.69
N ALA A 92 14.25 16.82 9.74
CA ALA A 92 13.86 16.94 8.33
C ALA A 92 13.42 15.57 7.77
N ALA A 93 14.12 14.48 8.12
CA ALA A 93 13.71 13.13 7.79
C ALA A 93 12.36 12.77 8.43
N PHE A 94 12.12 13.12 9.69
CA PHE A 94 10.84 12.94 10.36
C PHE A 94 9.69 13.62 9.60
N GLU A 95 9.82 14.91 9.30
CA GLU A 95 8.79 15.68 8.60
C GLU A 95 8.56 15.15 7.18
N LEU A 96 9.62 14.77 6.49
CA LEU A 96 9.55 14.18 5.15
C LEU A 96 8.78 12.86 5.18
N ILE A 97 9.18 11.90 6.04
CA ILE A 97 8.51 10.60 6.15
C ILE A 97 7.05 10.80 6.52
N ARG A 98 6.74 11.65 7.51
CA ARG A 98 5.37 11.96 7.91
C ARG A 98 4.52 12.47 6.76
N SER A 99 5.11 13.25 5.86
CA SER A 99 4.39 13.87 4.74
C SER A 99 3.86 12.88 3.71
N TYR A 100 4.42 11.68 3.63
CA TYR A 100 4.00 10.65 2.67
C TYR A 100 3.60 9.30 3.30
N SER A 101 3.95 9.04 4.56
CA SER A 101 3.62 7.78 5.24
C SER A 101 2.12 7.47 5.11
N PRO A 102 1.75 6.36 4.45
CA PRO A 102 0.35 6.10 4.11
C PRO A 102 -0.59 6.14 5.31
N TYR A 103 -0.18 5.56 6.43
CA TYR A 103 -0.97 5.57 7.66
C TYR A 103 -1.20 6.99 8.19
N ASP A 104 -0.16 7.82 8.19
CA ASP A 104 -0.22 9.18 8.72
C ASP A 104 -1.08 10.10 7.85
N GLN A 105 -1.12 9.84 6.54
CA GLN A 105 -1.84 10.64 5.56
C GLN A 105 -3.28 10.18 5.28
N VAL A 106 -3.78 9.15 5.99
CA VAL A 106 -5.21 8.79 5.91
C VAL A 106 -6.07 9.95 6.40
N ARG A 107 -7.08 10.33 5.60
CA ARG A 107 -8.01 11.42 5.88
C ARG A 107 -9.43 11.05 5.48
N ALA A 108 -10.40 11.88 5.89
CA ALA A 108 -11.79 11.72 5.48
C ALA A 108 -11.95 12.05 4.00
N GLN A 109 -12.06 11.00 3.17
CA GLN A 109 -12.29 11.09 1.73
C GLN A 109 -12.78 9.74 1.20
N ASP A 110 -13.19 9.71 -0.06
CA ASP A 110 -13.47 8.46 -0.78
C ASP A 110 -12.17 7.77 -1.15
N TYR A 111 -12.11 6.45 -0.94
CA TYR A 111 -11.00 5.59 -1.33
C TYR A 111 -11.45 4.55 -2.36
N PRO A 112 -10.56 4.09 -3.25
CA PRO A 112 -10.87 3.02 -4.19
C PRO A 112 -11.10 1.69 -3.47
N PRO A 113 -11.74 0.70 -4.12
CA PRO A 113 -11.79 -0.67 -3.61
C PRO A 113 -10.38 -1.18 -3.34
N LEU A 114 -10.16 -1.75 -2.15
CA LEU A 114 -8.83 -2.11 -1.65
C LEU A 114 -8.80 -3.50 -1.03
N LEU A 115 -7.95 -4.36 -1.54
CA LEU A 115 -7.56 -5.63 -0.92
C LEU A 115 -6.17 -5.50 -0.31
N VAL A 116 -6.07 -5.74 0.99
CA VAL A 116 -4.81 -5.74 1.73
C VAL A 116 -4.50 -7.15 2.20
N THR A 117 -3.29 -7.64 1.93
CA THR A 117 -2.83 -8.93 2.45
C THR A 117 -1.72 -8.75 3.47
N ALA A 118 -1.66 -9.61 4.47
CA ALA A 118 -0.65 -9.60 5.52
C ALA A 118 -0.24 -11.03 5.91
N GLY A 119 0.97 -11.19 6.41
CA GLY A 119 1.46 -12.43 7.05
C GLY A 119 1.61 -12.24 8.54
N LEU A 120 1.02 -13.12 9.37
CA LEU A 120 1.14 -13.00 10.83
C LEU A 120 2.61 -13.08 11.29
N ASN A 121 3.41 -13.92 10.61
CA ASN A 121 4.81 -14.18 10.94
C ASN A 121 5.77 -13.39 10.03
N ASP A 122 5.35 -12.25 9.51
CA ASP A 122 6.19 -11.41 8.66
C ASP A 122 7.27 -10.70 9.50
N PRO A 123 8.58 -11.00 9.26
CA PRO A 123 9.67 -10.38 10.01
C PRO A 123 10.14 -9.05 9.41
N ARG A 124 9.63 -8.65 8.24
CA ARG A 124 10.06 -7.44 7.51
C ARG A 124 9.05 -6.31 7.66
N VAL A 125 7.79 -6.59 7.33
CA VAL A 125 6.67 -5.69 7.53
C VAL A 125 5.72 -6.36 8.51
N THR A 126 5.74 -5.90 9.73
CA THR A 126 4.96 -6.51 10.81
C THR A 126 3.46 -6.43 10.52
N TYR A 127 2.73 -7.51 10.84
CA TYR A 127 1.31 -7.64 10.52
C TYR A 127 0.43 -6.50 11.05
N TRP A 128 0.86 -5.82 12.10
CA TRP A 128 0.10 -4.71 12.68
C TRP A 128 0.13 -3.44 11.81
N GLU A 129 1.12 -3.25 10.94
CA GLU A 129 1.12 -2.10 10.02
C GLU A 129 -0.11 -2.11 9.10
N PRO A 130 -0.33 -3.14 8.27
CA PRO A 130 -1.54 -3.20 7.46
C PRO A 130 -2.82 -3.28 8.28
N ALA A 131 -2.81 -3.92 9.46
CA ALA A 131 -3.98 -4.01 10.33
C ALA A 131 -4.40 -2.63 10.87
N LYS A 132 -3.46 -1.86 11.38
CA LYS A 132 -3.67 -0.47 11.83
C LYS A 132 -4.17 0.42 10.70
N TRP A 133 -3.52 0.30 9.54
CA TRP A 133 -3.86 1.11 8.37
C TRP A 133 -5.30 0.83 7.89
N VAL A 134 -5.68 -0.43 7.77
CA VAL A 134 -7.05 -0.81 7.40
C VAL A 134 -8.07 -0.34 8.45
N ALA A 135 -7.74 -0.44 9.75
CA ALA A 135 -8.62 0.06 10.81
C ALA A 135 -8.84 1.57 10.70
N LYS A 136 -7.76 2.35 10.46
CA LYS A 136 -7.86 3.80 10.28
C LYS A 136 -8.62 4.17 9.00
N LEU A 137 -8.39 3.46 7.89
CA LEU A 137 -9.15 3.66 6.66
C LEU A 137 -10.64 3.41 6.87
N ARG A 138 -11.04 2.35 7.58
CA ARG A 138 -12.46 2.06 7.91
C ARG A 138 -13.12 3.14 8.72
N GLU A 139 -12.40 3.79 9.63
CA GLU A 139 -12.89 4.91 10.43
C GLU A 139 -13.03 6.19 9.59
N MET A 140 -12.10 6.42 8.68
CA MET A 140 -11.97 7.71 8.00
C MET A 140 -12.64 7.78 6.63
N LYS A 141 -12.78 6.65 5.90
CA LYS A 141 -13.34 6.65 4.55
C LYS A 141 -14.80 7.10 4.52
N THR A 142 -15.17 7.83 3.48
CA THR A 142 -16.53 8.39 3.30
C THR A 142 -17.36 7.63 2.25
N ASP A 143 -16.70 6.77 1.48
CA ASP A 143 -17.29 5.89 0.46
C ASP A 143 -17.83 4.56 1.02
N ARG A 144 -18.42 3.74 0.15
CA ARG A 144 -18.90 2.37 0.45
C ARG A 144 -18.13 1.30 -0.30
N ASN A 145 -16.98 1.63 -0.90
CA ASN A 145 -16.16 0.68 -1.64
C ASN A 145 -15.62 -0.41 -0.71
N GLU A 146 -15.39 -1.59 -1.26
CA GLU A 146 -14.87 -2.73 -0.52
C GLU A 146 -13.48 -2.45 0.05
N LEU A 147 -13.29 -2.75 1.32
CA LEU A 147 -12.01 -2.67 2.03
C LEU A 147 -11.79 -3.97 2.79
N LEU A 148 -10.99 -4.84 2.20
CA LEU A 148 -10.72 -6.19 2.68
C LEU A 148 -9.31 -6.29 3.26
N LEU A 149 -9.19 -6.95 4.41
CA LEU A 149 -7.91 -7.35 5.01
C LEU A 149 -7.88 -8.86 5.13
N LYS A 150 -6.91 -9.49 4.47
CA LYS A 150 -6.65 -10.92 4.59
C LYS A 150 -5.30 -11.14 5.28
N THR A 151 -5.34 -11.55 6.55
CA THR A 151 -4.12 -11.95 7.28
C THR A 151 -3.92 -13.45 7.16
N ASN A 152 -2.79 -13.84 6.57
CA ASN A 152 -2.38 -15.23 6.48
C ASN A 152 -1.70 -15.65 7.79
N MET A 153 -2.37 -16.49 8.57
CA MET A 153 -1.92 -16.87 9.91
C MET A 153 -0.68 -17.77 9.94
N GLY A 154 -0.37 -18.42 8.82
CA GLY A 154 0.78 -19.34 8.69
C GLY A 154 1.90 -18.81 7.79
N ALA A 155 1.79 -17.59 7.29
CA ALA A 155 2.76 -17.04 6.35
C ALA A 155 3.60 -15.89 6.94
N GLY A 156 4.77 -15.68 6.34
CA GLY A 156 5.61 -14.52 6.50
C GLY A 156 5.50 -13.57 5.30
N HIS A 157 6.60 -12.85 5.00
CA HIS A 157 6.64 -11.81 3.96
C HIS A 157 6.38 -12.32 2.53
N GLY A 158 6.77 -13.55 2.23
CA GLY A 158 6.64 -14.17 0.90
C GLY A 158 5.34 -14.91 0.64
N GLY A 159 4.33 -14.80 1.51
CA GLY A 159 3.08 -15.55 1.38
C GLY A 159 3.18 -17.00 1.90
N LYS A 160 2.22 -17.84 1.53
CA LYS A 160 2.19 -19.25 1.94
C LYS A 160 3.25 -20.08 1.24
N SER A 161 3.90 -20.96 2.02
CA SER A 161 4.77 -22.00 1.47
C SER A 161 3.92 -23.10 0.79
N GLY A 162 4.37 -23.54 -0.38
CA GLY A 162 3.73 -24.62 -1.12
C GLY A 162 3.69 -24.35 -2.63
N ARG A 163 3.88 -25.41 -3.41
CA ARG A 163 4.03 -25.31 -4.89
C ARG A 163 2.89 -24.58 -5.58
N PHE A 164 1.65 -24.69 -5.06
CA PHE A 164 0.46 -24.12 -5.68
C PHE A 164 -0.22 -23.04 -4.84
N GLU A 165 0.28 -22.75 -3.64
CA GLU A 165 -0.37 -21.77 -2.76
C GLU A 165 -0.25 -20.34 -3.31
N SER A 166 0.89 -19.98 -3.93
CA SER A 166 1.06 -18.70 -4.61
C SER A 166 0.09 -18.51 -5.77
N LEU A 167 -0.27 -19.60 -6.48
CA LEU A 167 -1.26 -19.53 -7.56
C LEU A 167 -2.66 -19.22 -7.04
N LYS A 168 -3.00 -19.75 -5.86
CA LYS A 168 -4.29 -19.44 -5.21
C LYS A 168 -4.34 -17.98 -4.77
N GLU A 169 -3.25 -17.48 -4.17
CA GLU A 169 -3.16 -16.08 -3.77
C GLU A 169 -3.29 -15.14 -5.00
N THR A 170 -2.60 -15.47 -6.09
CA THR A 170 -2.74 -14.74 -7.36
C THR A 170 -4.17 -14.81 -7.91
N ALA A 171 -4.82 -15.97 -7.86
CA ALA A 171 -6.20 -16.12 -8.32
C ALA A 171 -7.19 -15.28 -7.50
N GLU A 172 -7.02 -15.20 -6.19
CA GLU A 172 -7.83 -14.34 -5.31
C GLU A 172 -7.64 -12.85 -5.64
N GLU A 173 -6.40 -12.43 -5.92
CA GLU A 173 -6.10 -11.06 -6.34
C GLU A 173 -6.81 -10.71 -7.65
N PHE A 174 -6.65 -11.54 -8.69
CA PHE A 174 -7.34 -11.34 -9.95
C PHE A 174 -8.86 -11.39 -9.82
N ALA A 175 -9.40 -12.29 -9.00
CA ALA A 175 -10.83 -12.35 -8.74
C ALA A 175 -11.34 -11.04 -8.12
N PHE A 176 -10.61 -10.48 -7.14
CA PHE A 176 -10.94 -9.18 -6.57
C PHE A 176 -10.90 -8.05 -7.62
N ILE A 177 -9.82 -7.98 -8.40
CA ILE A 177 -9.66 -6.95 -9.45
C ILE A 177 -10.79 -7.03 -10.47
N LEU A 178 -11.06 -8.22 -11.03
CA LEU A 178 -12.10 -8.42 -12.03
C LEU A 178 -13.48 -8.07 -11.48
N TRP A 179 -13.78 -8.50 -10.24
CA TRP A 179 -15.03 -8.17 -9.57
C TRP A 179 -15.20 -6.66 -9.42
N GLN A 180 -14.20 -5.95 -8.91
CA GLN A 180 -14.31 -4.50 -8.70
C GLN A 180 -14.38 -3.70 -10.01
N LEU A 181 -13.78 -4.21 -11.09
CA LEU A 181 -13.85 -3.58 -12.40
C LEU A 181 -15.12 -3.98 -13.20
N GLY A 182 -15.98 -4.87 -12.67
CA GLY A 182 -17.17 -5.37 -13.36
C GLY A 182 -16.83 -6.14 -14.62
N VAL A 183 -15.74 -6.92 -14.61
CA VAL A 183 -15.30 -7.74 -15.75
C VAL A 183 -15.70 -9.18 -15.49
N GLY A 184 -16.48 -9.77 -16.38
CA GLY A 184 -16.89 -11.20 -16.29
C GLY A 184 -18.31 -11.41 -15.75
N GLU A 185 -19.15 -10.38 -15.70
CA GLU A 185 -20.60 -10.48 -15.52
C GLU A 185 -21.30 -10.62 -16.88
#